data_04290bd230c0a68ccbb7f3f9969e5116
#
_entry.id   04290bd230c0a68ccbb7f3f9969e5116
#
_cell.length_a   1.000
_cell.length_b   1.000
_cell.length_c   1.000
_cell.angle_alpha   90.00
_cell.angle_beta   90.00
_cell.angle_gamma   90.00
#
_symmetry.space_group_name_H-M   'P 1'
#
loop_
_entity.id
_entity.type
_entity.pdbx_description
1 polymer ?
#
loop_
_entity_poly.entity_id
_entity_poly.type
_entity_poly.pdbx_seq_one_letter_code
_entity_poly.pdbx_strand_id
1 'polypeptide(L)'
;MTLTEFDHGYWYATELKHFAAKTLGIAAVHGLRKDELEKTIRSFLTSGKIQRPAKRRLARSRTRDVEQGLSLDLLVATYVNDKQTKEFLETEARKRVPGLKRKSGVRYRFNRWREEQLSRGVKLTYGDLVTEYVRLNQTAGPFSRIPIVCYVNFVSDFLAAEQGATREQALKAWQMLKRLDAPNTYRAWVRVRDSRSK
;
A
#
# COMPACT_ATOMS: atom_id res chain seq x y z
N MET A 1 9.76 -1.08 23.23
CA MET A 1 9.77 -1.75 21.91
C MET A 1 11.14 -1.54 21.27
N THR A 2 11.85 -2.61 21.04
CA THR A 2 13.14 -2.63 20.34
C THR A 2 12.94 -2.64 18.83
N LEU A 3 14.00 -2.39 18.06
CA LEU A 3 13.93 -2.50 16.59
C LEU A 3 13.58 -3.93 16.14
N THR A 4 14.14 -4.94 16.79
CA THR A 4 13.87 -6.36 16.50
C THR A 4 12.41 -6.71 16.75
N GLU A 5 11.85 -6.34 17.89
CA GLU A 5 10.41 -6.54 18.19
C GLU A 5 9.52 -5.82 17.16
N PHE A 6 9.95 -4.61 16.74
CA PHE A 6 9.23 -3.87 15.71
C PHE A 6 9.25 -4.58 14.36
N ASP A 7 10.40 -5.10 13.95
CA ASP A 7 10.60 -5.75 12.64
C ASP A 7 9.93 -7.13 12.55
N HIS A 8 9.84 -7.85 13.67
CA HIS A 8 9.15 -9.14 13.76
C HIS A 8 7.65 -8.99 14.01
N GLY A 9 7.22 -7.90 14.62
CA GLY A 9 5.80 -7.66 14.93
C GLY A 9 4.95 -7.41 13.69
N TYR A 10 3.68 -7.81 13.76
CA TYR A 10 2.68 -7.39 12.79
C TYR A 10 1.83 -6.28 13.38
N TRP A 11 2.01 -5.08 12.87
CA TRP A 11 1.37 -3.87 13.40
C TRP A 11 0.20 -3.42 12.55
N TYR A 12 -0.93 -3.13 13.16
CA TYR A 12 -2.02 -2.43 12.50
C TYR A 12 -1.72 -0.93 12.38
N ALA A 13 -2.30 -0.27 11.39
CA ALA A 13 -2.09 1.17 11.22
C ALA A 13 -2.54 2.00 12.43
N THR A 14 -3.56 1.52 13.15
CA THR A 14 -4.05 2.13 14.40
C THR A 14 -3.04 2.04 15.52
N GLU A 15 -2.37 0.91 15.68
CA GLU A 15 -1.32 0.69 16.69
C GLU A 15 -0.09 1.56 16.41
N LEU A 16 0.33 1.61 15.13
CA LEU A 16 1.43 2.47 14.71
C LEU A 16 1.12 3.95 14.92
N LYS A 17 -0.10 4.39 14.64
CA LYS A 17 -0.56 5.77 14.91
C LYS A 17 -0.54 6.06 16.40
N HIS A 18 -1.06 5.15 17.22
CA HIS A 18 -1.06 5.31 18.66
C HIS A 18 0.38 5.41 19.21
N PHE A 19 1.27 4.52 18.80
CA PHE A 19 2.69 4.55 19.20
C PHE A 19 3.37 5.84 18.75
N ALA A 20 3.21 6.23 17.51
CA ALA A 20 3.81 7.45 16.96
C ALA A 20 3.30 8.72 17.68
N ALA A 21 2.01 8.78 18.02
CA ALA A 21 1.45 9.93 18.74
C ALA A 21 1.88 9.95 20.21
N LYS A 22 1.77 8.82 20.92
CA LYS A 22 2.00 8.73 22.36
C LYS A 22 3.50 8.68 22.73
N THR A 23 4.28 7.91 22.00
CA THR A 23 5.70 7.67 22.34
C THR A 23 6.63 8.61 21.61
N LEU A 24 6.33 8.96 20.35
CA LEU A 24 7.19 9.86 19.56
C LEU A 24 6.71 11.31 19.55
N GLY A 25 5.57 11.64 20.13
CA GLY A 25 5.02 13.00 20.16
C GLY A 25 4.67 13.57 18.77
N ILE A 26 4.36 12.72 17.79
CA ILE A 26 4.04 13.18 16.44
C ILE A 26 2.57 13.61 16.38
N ALA A 27 2.30 14.92 16.34
CA ALA A 27 0.96 15.47 16.42
C ALA A 27 0.05 15.13 15.23
N ALA A 28 0.57 14.94 14.02
CA ALA A 28 -0.22 14.81 12.79
C ALA A 28 -0.21 13.38 12.21
N VAL A 29 -0.33 12.35 13.05
CA VAL A 29 -0.25 10.94 12.62
C VAL A 29 -1.43 10.49 11.75
N HIS A 30 -2.60 11.14 11.84
CA HIS A 30 -3.82 10.72 11.13
C HIS A 30 -3.67 10.79 9.59
N GLY A 31 -2.86 11.72 9.09
CA GLY A 31 -2.58 11.86 7.67
C GLY A 31 -1.50 10.93 7.13
N LEU A 32 -0.80 10.20 8.01
CA LEU A 32 0.28 9.31 7.62
C LEU A 32 -0.25 7.94 7.20
N ARG A 33 0.36 7.39 6.16
CA ARG A 33 0.13 6.01 5.72
C ARG A 33 0.91 5.04 6.59
N LYS A 34 0.53 3.78 6.54
CA LYS A 34 1.19 2.71 7.30
C LYS A 34 2.69 2.64 7.00
N ASP A 35 3.09 2.70 5.73
CA ASP A 35 4.49 2.67 5.30
C ASP A 35 5.31 3.89 5.78
N GLU A 36 4.67 5.05 5.84
CA GLU A 36 5.30 6.27 6.38
C GLU A 36 5.48 6.20 7.89
N LEU A 37 4.48 5.66 8.59
CA LEU A 37 4.56 5.40 10.03
C LEU A 37 5.66 4.40 10.36
N GLU A 38 5.72 3.28 9.62
CA GLU A 38 6.76 2.27 9.81
C GLU A 38 8.17 2.84 9.57
N LYS A 39 8.37 3.63 8.51
CA LYS A 39 9.66 4.30 8.26
C LYS A 39 10.04 5.26 9.39
N THR A 40 9.09 6.07 9.84
CA THR A 40 9.33 7.05 10.92
C THR A 40 9.67 6.36 12.23
N ILE A 41 8.92 5.33 12.60
CA ILE A 41 9.15 4.56 13.82
C ILE A 41 10.48 3.82 13.75
N ARG A 42 10.78 3.16 12.62
CA ARG A 42 12.06 2.48 12.41
C ARG A 42 13.25 3.44 12.51
N SER A 43 13.16 4.61 11.87
CA SER A 43 14.21 5.64 11.98
C SER A 43 14.45 6.06 13.42
N PHE A 44 13.38 6.24 14.18
CA PHE A 44 13.49 6.56 15.61
C PHE A 44 14.13 5.42 16.42
N LEU A 45 13.68 4.18 16.23
CA LEU A 45 14.22 3.02 16.95
C LEU A 45 15.70 2.74 16.61
N THR A 46 16.14 3.13 15.40
CA THR A 46 17.53 2.95 14.96
C THR A 46 18.45 4.08 15.40
N SER A 47 17.99 5.33 15.36
CA SER A 47 18.87 6.50 15.49
C SER A 47 18.41 7.52 16.54
N GLY A 48 17.29 7.31 17.20
CA GLY A 48 16.64 8.29 18.08
C GLY A 48 16.07 9.52 17.35
N LYS A 49 16.20 9.59 16.02
CA LYS A 49 15.76 10.74 15.22
C LYS A 49 14.41 10.50 14.56
N ILE A 50 13.51 11.47 14.71
CA ILE A 50 12.20 11.43 14.05
C ILE A 50 12.33 12.04 12.64
N GLN A 51 12.35 11.18 11.63
CA GLN A 51 12.22 11.61 10.24
C GLN A 51 10.74 11.83 9.93
N ARG A 52 10.32 13.10 9.84
CA ARG A 52 8.95 13.43 9.47
C ARG A 52 8.80 13.29 7.96
N PRO A 53 7.82 12.51 7.48
CA PRO A 53 7.52 12.46 6.05
C PRO A 53 7.10 13.84 5.55
N ALA A 54 7.44 14.15 4.31
CA ALA A 54 7.05 15.40 3.68
C ALA A 54 5.53 15.59 3.77
N LYS A 55 5.10 16.77 4.24
CA LYS A 55 3.67 17.10 4.29
C LYS A 55 3.12 17.08 2.87
N ARG A 56 2.15 16.22 2.60
CA ARG A 56 1.39 16.26 1.36
C ARG A 56 0.54 17.54 1.39
N ARG A 57 0.97 18.53 0.66
CA ARG A 57 0.14 19.70 0.36
C ARG A 57 -0.81 19.32 -0.79
N LEU A 58 -1.86 18.61 -0.49
CA LEU A 58 -3.01 18.57 -1.39
C LEU A 58 -3.73 19.91 -1.19
N ALA A 59 -3.81 20.70 -2.24
CA ALA A 59 -4.68 21.86 -2.25
C ALA A 59 -6.09 21.37 -1.92
N ARG A 60 -6.67 21.82 -0.82
CA ARG A 60 -8.06 21.53 -0.49
C ARG A 60 -8.93 22.54 -1.23
N SER A 61 -9.23 22.26 -2.48
CA SER A 61 -10.40 22.86 -3.10
C SER A 61 -11.65 22.37 -2.36
N ARG A 62 -12.64 23.22 -2.21
CA ARG A 62 -13.94 22.83 -1.62
C ARG A 62 -14.71 21.89 -2.53
N THR A 63 -14.49 21.98 -3.84
CA THR A 63 -15.18 21.19 -4.88
C THR A 63 -14.30 20.02 -5.31
N ARG A 64 -14.85 18.82 -5.32
CA ARG A 64 -14.16 17.63 -5.82
C ARG A 64 -14.10 17.63 -7.35
N ASP A 65 -13.05 17.07 -7.93
CA ASP A 65 -12.89 17.02 -9.38
C ASP A 65 -14.10 16.35 -10.08
N VAL A 66 -14.68 15.32 -9.46
CA VAL A 66 -15.88 14.63 -9.97
C VAL A 66 -17.11 15.55 -10.04
N GLU A 67 -17.21 16.55 -9.17
CA GLU A 67 -18.32 17.51 -9.15
C GLU A 67 -18.19 18.58 -10.24
N GLN A 68 -17.00 18.74 -10.80
CA GLN A 68 -16.73 19.65 -11.93
C GLN A 68 -17.02 18.98 -13.30
N GLY A 69 -17.31 17.69 -13.31
CA GLY A 69 -17.44 16.90 -14.53
C GLY A 69 -16.07 16.41 -15.02
N LEU A 70 -15.88 15.08 -14.97
CA LEU A 70 -14.62 14.47 -15.38
C LEU A 70 -14.44 14.53 -16.91
N SER A 71 -13.33 15.09 -17.34
CA SER A 71 -12.88 15.10 -18.75
C SER A 71 -11.39 14.82 -18.81
N LEU A 72 -10.86 14.42 -19.97
CA LEU A 72 -9.43 14.10 -20.13
C LEU A 72 -8.54 15.31 -19.86
N ASP A 73 -9.02 16.52 -20.15
CA ASP A 73 -8.26 17.78 -20.01
C ASP A 73 -8.40 18.40 -18.61
N LEU A 74 -9.30 17.86 -17.77
CA LEU A 74 -9.48 18.36 -16.42
C LEU A 74 -8.20 18.15 -15.59
N LEU A 75 -7.73 19.24 -14.96
CA LEU A 75 -6.58 19.17 -14.04
C LEU A 75 -6.95 18.44 -12.75
N VAL A 76 -6.05 17.60 -12.29
CA VAL A 76 -6.18 16.86 -11.03
C VAL A 76 -5.88 17.80 -9.86
N ALA A 77 -6.92 18.29 -9.20
CA ALA A 77 -6.83 19.17 -8.03
C ALA A 77 -7.31 18.50 -6.74
N THR A 78 -8.52 17.97 -6.75
CA THR A 78 -9.17 17.34 -5.58
C THR A 78 -9.64 15.92 -5.93
N TYR A 79 -8.68 15.08 -6.32
CA TYR A 79 -8.93 13.69 -6.68
C TYR A 79 -9.51 12.89 -5.51
N VAL A 80 -10.64 12.23 -5.76
CA VAL A 80 -11.25 11.26 -4.84
C VAL A 80 -11.30 9.90 -5.54
N ASN A 81 -10.88 8.84 -4.86
CA ASN A 81 -10.89 7.49 -5.40
C ASN A 81 -12.28 6.83 -5.21
N ASP A 82 -13.35 7.52 -5.60
CA ASP A 82 -14.73 7.06 -5.55
C ASP A 82 -15.10 6.16 -6.74
N LYS A 83 -16.37 5.74 -6.80
CA LYS A 83 -16.88 4.88 -7.85
C LYS A 83 -16.85 5.58 -9.21
N GLN A 84 -17.32 6.82 -9.29
CA GLN A 84 -17.42 7.58 -10.53
C GLN A 84 -16.05 7.85 -11.15
N THR A 85 -15.08 8.28 -10.35
CA THR A 85 -13.69 8.48 -10.80
C THR A 85 -13.07 7.19 -11.32
N LYS A 86 -13.33 6.04 -10.66
CA LYS A 86 -12.82 4.75 -11.11
C LYS A 86 -13.44 4.32 -12.43
N GLU A 87 -14.76 4.47 -12.57
CA GLU A 87 -15.49 4.14 -13.79
C GLU A 87 -15.03 5.00 -14.96
N PHE A 88 -14.84 6.29 -14.74
CA PHE A 88 -14.29 7.19 -15.75
C PHE A 88 -12.92 6.70 -16.25
N LEU A 89 -11.96 6.49 -15.34
CA LEU A 89 -10.62 6.03 -15.70
C LEU A 89 -10.63 4.69 -16.44
N GLU A 90 -11.45 3.73 -15.99
CA GLU A 90 -11.56 2.42 -16.62
C GLU A 90 -12.24 2.49 -17.99
N THR A 91 -13.23 3.34 -18.15
CA THR A 91 -13.95 3.54 -19.42
C THR A 91 -13.03 4.19 -20.46
N GLU A 92 -12.36 5.28 -20.10
CA GLU A 92 -11.43 5.97 -20.99
C GLU A 92 -10.22 5.08 -21.34
N ALA A 93 -9.73 4.30 -20.38
CA ALA A 93 -8.66 3.34 -20.65
C ALA A 93 -9.08 2.24 -21.64
N ARG A 94 -10.33 1.71 -21.53
CA ARG A 94 -10.87 0.72 -22.49
C ARG A 94 -11.14 1.30 -23.87
N LYS A 95 -11.49 2.58 -23.99
CA LYS A 95 -11.58 3.26 -25.29
C LYS A 95 -10.22 3.29 -25.99
N ARG A 96 -9.13 3.53 -25.25
CA ARG A 96 -7.76 3.52 -25.80
C ARG A 96 -7.24 2.11 -26.08
N VAL A 97 -7.56 1.15 -25.21
CA VAL A 97 -7.13 -0.25 -25.33
C VAL A 97 -8.34 -1.17 -25.12
N PRO A 98 -9.03 -1.57 -26.19
CA PRO A 98 -10.15 -2.51 -26.11
C PRO A 98 -9.73 -3.81 -25.41
N GLY A 99 -10.57 -4.29 -24.50
CA GLY A 99 -10.28 -5.53 -23.76
C GLY A 99 -9.27 -5.40 -22.63
N LEU A 100 -8.81 -4.19 -22.28
CA LEU A 100 -7.88 -3.97 -21.18
C LEU A 100 -8.41 -4.60 -19.88
N LYS A 101 -7.67 -5.58 -19.36
CA LYS A 101 -7.97 -6.26 -18.09
C LYS A 101 -7.21 -5.59 -16.94
N ARG A 102 -7.91 -5.39 -15.84
CA ARG A 102 -7.28 -4.82 -14.64
C ARG A 102 -6.37 -5.84 -13.96
N LYS A 103 -5.09 -5.51 -13.81
CA LYS A 103 -4.12 -6.30 -13.05
C LYS A 103 -4.26 -6.07 -11.54
N SER A 104 -3.97 -7.12 -10.77
CA SER A 104 -3.85 -7.00 -9.32
C SER A 104 -2.75 -6.01 -8.93
N GLY A 105 -3.00 -5.17 -7.93
CA GLY A 105 -2.03 -4.19 -7.44
C GLY A 105 -1.90 -2.89 -8.26
N VAL A 106 -2.55 -2.77 -9.44
CA VAL A 106 -2.52 -1.54 -10.25
C VAL A 106 -2.99 -0.33 -9.46
N ARG A 107 -4.12 -0.42 -8.76
CA ARG A 107 -4.68 0.75 -8.03
C ARG A 107 -3.73 1.31 -6.98
N TYR A 108 -3.00 0.45 -6.28
CA TYR A 108 -2.02 0.90 -5.31
C TYR A 108 -0.90 1.69 -5.99
N ARG A 109 -0.31 1.17 -7.07
CA ARG A 109 0.78 1.80 -7.80
C ARG A 109 0.36 3.09 -8.47
N PHE A 110 -0.80 3.07 -9.09
CA PHE A 110 -1.41 4.24 -9.71
C PHE A 110 -1.60 5.39 -8.70
N ASN A 111 -2.18 5.12 -7.54
CA ASN A 111 -2.34 6.13 -6.50
C ASN A 111 -1.00 6.66 -5.97
N ARG A 112 0.00 5.77 -5.81
CA ARG A 112 1.35 6.17 -5.40
C ARG A 112 2.01 7.07 -6.44
N TRP A 113 1.98 6.68 -7.70
CA TRP A 113 2.52 7.48 -8.79
C TRP A 113 1.85 8.85 -8.86
N ARG A 114 0.51 8.91 -8.88
CA ARG A 114 -0.21 10.18 -8.90
C ARG A 114 0.22 11.11 -7.77
N GLU A 115 0.26 10.60 -6.55
CA GLU A 115 0.65 11.40 -5.39
C GLU A 115 2.10 11.85 -5.44
N GLU A 116 2.98 11.02 -5.96
CA GLU A 116 4.37 11.37 -6.17
C GLU A 116 4.52 12.50 -7.19
N GLN A 117 3.84 12.42 -8.34
CA GLN A 117 3.86 13.48 -9.34
C GLN A 117 3.31 14.80 -8.77
N LEU A 118 2.16 14.76 -8.11
CA LEU A 118 1.57 15.95 -7.49
C LEU A 118 2.47 16.53 -6.38
N SER A 119 3.18 15.70 -5.62
CA SER A 119 4.12 16.17 -4.59
C SER A 119 5.35 16.86 -5.17
N ARG A 120 5.73 16.50 -6.39
CA ARG A 120 6.80 17.15 -7.19
C ARG A 120 6.32 18.43 -7.88
N GLY A 121 5.05 18.81 -7.74
CA GLY A 121 4.46 19.98 -8.38
C GLY A 121 4.09 19.77 -9.86
N VAL A 122 4.08 18.54 -10.35
CA VAL A 122 3.65 18.24 -11.72
C VAL A 122 2.15 18.49 -11.84
N LYS A 123 1.76 19.28 -12.83
CA LYS A 123 0.35 19.45 -13.19
C LYS A 123 -0.10 18.24 -13.99
N LEU A 124 -0.98 17.44 -13.41
CA LEU A 124 -1.57 16.27 -14.06
C LEU A 124 -2.97 16.57 -14.54
N THR A 125 -3.33 16.04 -15.70
CA THR A 125 -4.70 15.95 -16.19
C THR A 125 -5.27 14.55 -15.93
N TYR A 126 -6.59 14.37 -16.07
CA TYR A 126 -7.20 13.04 -16.07
C TYR A 126 -6.78 12.22 -17.27
N GLY A 127 -6.39 12.85 -18.39
CA GLY A 127 -5.78 12.19 -19.54
C GLY A 127 -4.44 11.53 -19.20
N ASP A 128 -3.60 12.20 -18.38
CA ASP A 128 -2.35 11.62 -17.87
C ASP A 128 -2.63 10.44 -16.93
N LEU A 129 -3.67 10.57 -16.08
CA LEU A 129 -4.11 9.47 -15.22
C LEU A 129 -4.55 8.26 -16.04
N VAL A 130 -5.32 8.44 -17.12
CA VAL A 130 -5.72 7.35 -18.02
C VAL A 130 -4.51 6.71 -18.69
N THR A 131 -3.57 7.52 -19.17
CA THR A 131 -2.32 7.03 -19.78
C THR A 131 -1.52 6.15 -18.83
N GLU A 132 -1.31 6.61 -17.60
CA GLU A 132 -0.61 5.83 -16.59
C GLU A 132 -1.38 4.57 -16.18
N TYR A 133 -2.71 4.65 -16.09
CA TYR A 133 -3.55 3.50 -15.79
C TYR A 133 -3.42 2.42 -16.87
N VAL A 134 -3.43 2.80 -18.15
CA VAL A 134 -3.19 1.89 -19.28
C VAL A 134 -1.79 1.28 -19.19
N ARG A 135 -0.76 2.10 -19.05
CA ARG A 135 0.64 1.65 -18.95
C ARG A 135 0.82 0.60 -17.84
N LEU A 136 0.27 0.85 -16.66
CA LEU A 136 0.35 -0.09 -15.54
C LEU A 136 -0.36 -1.42 -15.82
N ASN A 137 -1.51 -1.40 -16.49
CA ASN A 137 -2.24 -2.61 -16.83
C ASN A 137 -1.57 -3.42 -17.95
N GLN A 138 -0.83 -2.77 -18.85
CA GLN A 138 -0.08 -3.41 -19.93
C GLN A 138 1.34 -3.85 -19.52
N THR A 139 1.83 -3.46 -18.34
CA THR A 139 3.14 -3.90 -17.85
C THR A 139 3.26 -5.42 -17.88
N ALA A 140 4.30 -5.96 -18.49
CA ALA A 140 4.54 -7.41 -18.55
C ALA A 140 4.83 -8.01 -17.18
N GLY A 141 4.47 -9.27 -16.98
CA GLY A 141 4.72 -10.03 -15.75
C GLY A 141 3.99 -9.51 -14.49
N PRO A 142 4.13 -10.17 -13.38
CA PRO A 142 3.58 -9.72 -12.10
C PRO A 142 4.34 -8.49 -11.59
N PHE A 143 3.66 -7.61 -10.88
CA PHE A 143 4.34 -6.53 -10.19
C PHE A 143 5.20 -7.06 -9.04
N SER A 144 6.30 -6.35 -8.73
CA SER A 144 7.07 -6.60 -7.52
C SER A 144 6.16 -6.56 -6.28
N ARG A 145 6.44 -7.42 -5.31
CA ARG A 145 5.63 -7.48 -4.09
C ARG A 145 5.70 -6.17 -3.31
N ILE A 146 4.60 -5.82 -2.69
CA ILE A 146 4.53 -4.67 -1.79
C ILE A 146 4.91 -5.18 -0.39
N PRO A 147 6.06 -4.80 0.18
CA PRO A 147 6.55 -5.39 1.44
C PRO A 147 5.57 -5.23 2.60
N ILE A 148 4.87 -4.10 2.67
CA ILE A 148 3.97 -3.78 3.79
C ILE A 148 2.70 -4.64 3.86
N VAL A 149 2.35 -5.37 2.80
CA VAL A 149 1.19 -6.27 2.78
C VAL A 149 1.59 -7.70 3.16
N CYS A 150 2.29 -7.83 4.27
CA CYS A 150 2.86 -9.10 4.77
C CYS A 150 1.85 -10.25 4.76
N TYR A 151 0.62 -10.03 5.25
CA TYR A 151 -0.44 -11.04 5.25
C TYR A 151 -0.77 -11.58 3.86
N VAL A 152 -0.99 -10.67 2.89
CA VAL A 152 -1.34 -11.08 1.52
C VAL A 152 -0.17 -11.83 0.87
N ASN A 153 1.05 -11.35 1.09
CA ASN A 153 2.26 -12.00 0.62
C ASN A 153 2.41 -13.40 1.24
N PHE A 154 2.22 -13.53 2.56
CA PHE A 154 2.27 -14.79 3.27
C PHE A 154 1.26 -15.81 2.73
N VAL A 155 -0.02 -15.41 2.63
CA VAL A 155 -1.09 -16.29 2.12
C VAL A 155 -0.79 -16.73 0.68
N SER A 156 -0.33 -15.82 -0.17
CA SER A 156 0.05 -16.14 -1.55
C SER A 156 1.19 -17.17 -1.60
N ASP A 157 2.22 -16.99 -0.76
CA ASP A 157 3.36 -17.92 -0.70
C ASP A 157 2.98 -19.27 -0.13
N PHE A 158 2.16 -19.28 0.91
CA PHE A 158 1.65 -20.51 1.54
C PHE A 158 0.88 -21.35 0.53
N LEU A 159 -0.09 -20.74 -0.17
CA LEU A 159 -0.90 -21.46 -1.17
C LEU A 159 -0.11 -21.91 -2.41
N ALA A 160 0.96 -21.20 -2.76
CA ALA A 160 1.83 -21.59 -3.86
C ALA A 160 2.77 -22.76 -3.51
N ALA A 161 3.19 -22.85 -2.25
CA ALA A 161 4.16 -23.85 -1.80
C ALA A 161 3.51 -25.12 -1.25
N GLU A 162 2.38 -25.00 -0.57
CA GLU A 162 1.67 -26.13 0.06
C GLU A 162 0.57 -26.63 -0.90
N GLN A 163 0.86 -27.64 -1.69
CA GLN A 163 -0.10 -28.19 -2.67
C GLN A 163 -1.39 -28.67 -1.98
N GLY A 164 -2.53 -28.27 -2.51
CA GLY A 164 -3.84 -28.61 -1.95
C GLY A 164 -4.22 -27.86 -0.68
N ALA A 165 -3.40 -26.94 -0.21
CA ALA A 165 -3.71 -26.15 0.96
C ALA A 165 -4.84 -25.16 0.73
N THR A 166 -5.68 -24.96 1.74
CA THR A 166 -6.77 -24.01 1.72
C THR A 166 -6.36 -22.66 2.29
N ARG A 167 -7.14 -21.61 1.94
CA ARG A 167 -6.95 -20.28 2.53
C ARG A 167 -7.16 -20.29 4.05
N GLU A 168 -8.01 -21.16 4.56
CA GLU A 168 -8.23 -21.30 6.00
C GLU A 168 -6.97 -21.83 6.71
N GLN A 169 -6.31 -22.81 6.12
CA GLN A 169 -5.02 -23.33 6.63
C GLN A 169 -3.95 -22.23 6.62
N ALA A 170 -3.85 -21.47 5.53
CA ALA A 170 -2.94 -20.33 5.46
C ALA A 170 -3.25 -19.28 6.54
N LEU A 171 -4.54 -19.02 6.84
CA LEU A 171 -4.94 -18.10 7.90
C LEU A 171 -4.54 -18.62 9.28
N LYS A 172 -4.75 -19.91 9.58
CA LYS A 172 -4.32 -20.54 10.84
C LYS A 172 -2.79 -20.43 11.01
N ALA A 173 -2.03 -20.76 9.96
CA ALA A 173 -0.57 -20.62 9.97
C ALA A 173 -0.12 -19.18 10.21
N TRP A 174 -0.78 -18.21 9.57
CA TRP A 174 -0.52 -16.79 9.80
C TRP A 174 -0.82 -16.35 11.24
N GLN A 175 -1.93 -16.81 11.83
CA GLN A 175 -2.27 -16.50 13.22
C GLN A 175 -1.21 -17.03 14.20
N MET A 176 -0.66 -18.20 13.92
CA MET A 176 0.43 -18.77 14.71
C MET A 176 1.72 -17.96 14.55
N LEU A 177 2.12 -17.65 13.29
CA LEU A 177 3.34 -16.89 13.00
C LEU A 177 3.36 -15.52 13.70
N LYS A 178 2.23 -14.80 13.70
CA LYS A 178 2.13 -13.48 14.33
C LYS A 178 2.43 -13.46 15.85
N ARG A 179 2.34 -14.61 16.50
CA ARG A 179 2.58 -14.76 17.94
C ARG A 179 4.03 -15.14 18.27
N LEU A 180 4.83 -15.33 17.23
CA LEU A 180 6.23 -15.76 17.36
C LEU A 180 7.16 -14.57 17.14
N ASP A 181 8.31 -14.61 17.78
CA ASP A 181 9.41 -13.67 17.50
C ASP A 181 10.14 -14.10 16.21
N ALA A 182 9.48 -13.90 15.09
CA ALA A 182 9.96 -14.27 13.77
C ALA A 182 9.42 -13.31 12.70
N PRO A 183 10.17 -13.08 11.60
CA PRO A 183 9.70 -12.26 10.49
C PRO A 183 8.38 -12.75 9.93
N ASN A 184 7.48 -11.83 9.57
CA ASN A 184 6.14 -12.13 9.05
C ASN A 184 6.17 -12.60 7.58
N THR A 185 6.91 -13.68 7.29
CA THR A 185 7.09 -14.27 5.96
C THR A 185 6.80 -15.76 5.97
N TYR A 186 6.39 -16.33 4.83
CA TYR A 186 6.20 -17.79 4.69
C TYR A 186 7.50 -18.54 4.96
N ARG A 187 8.65 -18.02 4.51
CA ARG A 187 9.98 -18.64 4.77
C ARG A 187 10.29 -18.75 6.27
N ALA A 188 9.93 -17.75 7.06
CA ALA A 188 10.10 -17.81 8.51
C ALA A 188 9.15 -18.84 9.14
N TRP A 189 7.91 -18.91 8.66
CA TRP A 189 6.94 -19.93 9.08
C TRP A 189 7.48 -21.35 8.88
N VAL A 190 8.00 -21.68 7.69
CA VAL A 190 8.57 -22.99 7.39
C VAL A 190 9.70 -23.33 8.37
N ARG A 191 10.64 -22.41 8.62
CA ARG A 191 11.73 -22.64 9.57
C ARG A 191 11.24 -22.96 10.98
N VAL A 192 10.24 -22.21 11.47
CA VAL A 192 9.67 -22.42 12.81
C VAL A 192 8.89 -23.74 12.88
N ARG A 193 8.11 -24.06 11.86
CA ARG A 193 7.37 -25.32 11.77
C ARG A 193 8.33 -26.51 11.83
N ASP A 194 9.36 -26.48 10.99
CA ASP A 194 10.30 -27.60 10.85
C ASP A 194 11.19 -27.76 12.09
N SER A 195 11.48 -26.67 12.81
CA SER A 195 12.18 -26.75 14.10
C SER A 195 11.36 -27.34 15.26
N ARG A 196 10.02 -27.30 15.16
CA ARG A 196 9.12 -27.88 16.15
C ARG A 196 8.75 -29.35 15.89
N SER A 197 9.09 -29.84 14.70
CA SER A 197 8.83 -31.22 14.28
C SER A 197 10.03 -32.14 14.53
N LYS A 198 11.11 -31.60 15.06
CA LYS A 198 12.29 -32.31 15.54
C LYS A 198 12.31 -32.36 17.07
#